data_4ff777e1aca6961a0c730a8c632b5e89
#
_entry.id   4ff777e1aca6961a0c730a8c632b5e89
#
_cell.length_a   1.000
_cell.length_b   1.000
_cell.length_c   1.000
_cell.angle_alpha   90.00
_cell.angle_beta   90.00
_cell.angle_gamma   90.00
#
_symmetry.space_group_name_H-M   'P 1'
#
loop_
_entity.id
_entity.type
_entity.pdbx_description
1 polymer ?
#
loop_
_entity_poly.entity_id
_entity_poly.type
_entity_poly.pdbx_seq_one_letter_code
_entity_poly.pdbx_strand_id
1 'polypeptide(L)'
;MPDILGYARVSTGDQDVAGQTMRLTEAGAIKTFTDVMSGKSMDRPGLTDLLAYARPGDTLAVVRLDRLGRSLAELLSTVTMLRERKIALLSLEEKLDTCSAAGELIFHVFGAIAHFERRLISERTKDGIAAARAKGRKPGRQPLDVTKLDAALTLIEANTPPAQAAKQLGLGRSTIYREMRRLGISRPG
;
A
#
# COMPACT_ATOMS: atom_id res chain seq x y z
N MET A 1 15.60 -29.11 13.50
CA MET A 1 16.41 -28.34 12.56
C MET A 1 15.56 -27.17 12.07
N PRO A 2 16.13 -26.04 11.74
CA PRO A 2 15.35 -24.97 11.09
C PRO A 2 14.84 -25.44 9.71
N ASP A 3 13.57 -25.16 9.44
CA ASP A 3 12.93 -25.56 8.18
C ASP A 3 13.03 -24.42 7.16
N ILE A 4 13.10 -24.78 5.87
CA ILE A 4 12.98 -23.81 4.78
C ILE A 4 11.54 -23.81 4.27
N LEU A 5 10.90 -22.65 4.29
CA LEU A 5 9.52 -22.42 3.85
C LEU A 5 9.55 -21.57 2.58
N GLY A 6 9.04 -22.11 1.48
CA GLY A 6 8.98 -21.42 0.20
C GLY A 6 7.81 -20.44 0.13
N TYR A 7 8.05 -19.27 -0.49
CA TYR A 7 6.99 -18.35 -0.87
C TYR A 7 7.08 -17.99 -2.34
N ALA A 8 5.99 -18.23 -3.07
CA ALA A 8 5.86 -17.91 -4.48
C ALA A 8 4.72 -16.91 -4.69
N ARG A 9 4.92 -15.93 -5.56
CA ARG A 9 3.90 -14.94 -5.93
C ARG A 9 3.87 -14.71 -7.42
N VAL A 10 2.66 -14.74 -7.99
CA VAL A 10 2.42 -14.49 -9.41
C VAL A 10 1.35 -13.43 -9.63
N SER A 11 1.39 -12.75 -10.75
CA SER A 11 0.37 -11.76 -11.14
C SER A 11 -0.77 -12.39 -11.92
N THR A 12 -0.48 -13.36 -12.79
CA THR A 12 -1.42 -14.17 -13.58
C THR A 12 -0.65 -15.31 -14.25
N GLY A 13 -1.16 -16.54 -14.14
CA GLY A 13 -0.69 -17.70 -14.93
C GLY A 13 -0.04 -18.82 -14.11
N ASP A 14 -0.53 -20.03 -14.34
CA ASP A 14 -0.13 -21.25 -13.61
C ASP A 14 1.34 -21.65 -13.85
N GLN A 15 1.92 -21.31 -15.01
CA GLN A 15 3.27 -21.72 -15.38
C GLN A 15 4.38 -21.10 -14.51
N ASP A 16 4.21 -19.84 -14.08
CA ASP A 16 5.23 -19.16 -13.26
C ASP A 16 5.21 -19.67 -11.81
N VAL A 17 4.06 -20.10 -11.28
CA VAL A 17 3.94 -20.71 -9.94
C VAL A 17 4.69 -22.04 -9.89
N ALA A 18 4.48 -22.92 -10.89
CA ALA A 18 5.13 -24.23 -10.94
C ALA A 18 6.65 -24.11 -11.00
N GLY A 19 7.18 -23.19 -11.82
CA GLY A 19 8.61 -22.94 -11.92
C GLY A 19 9.22 -22.40 -10.64
N GLN A 20 8.53 -21.49 -9.94
CA GLN A 20 8.99 -20.98 -8.65
C GLN A 20 8.97 -22.09 -7.59
N THR A 21 7.88 -22.86 -7.52
CA THR A 21 7.75 -23.97 -6.54
C THR A 21 8.84 -25.03 -6.75
N MET A 22 9.13 -25.41 -7.99
CA MET A 22 10.20 -26.36 -8.30
C MET A 22 11.55 -25.87 -7.77
N ARG A 23 11.93 -24.63 -8.08
CA ARG A 23 13.19 -24.04 -7.63
C ARG A 23 13.29 -23.93 -6.12
N LEU A 24 12.19 -23.61 -5.44
CA LEU A 24 12.12 -23.55 -3.99
C LEU A 24 12.26 -24.93 -3.36
N THR A 25 11.65 -25.96 -3.96
CA THR A 25 11.81 -27.36 -3.52
C THR A 25 13.25 -27.84 -3.71
N GLU A 26 13.88 -27.53 -4.86
CA GLU A 26 15.30 -27.83 -5.10
C GLU A 26 16.23 -27.15 -4.09
N ALA A 27 15.84 -25.96 -3.61
CA ALA A 27 16.56 -25.25 -2.56
C ALA A 27 16.28 -25.79 -1.13
N GLY A 28 15.47 -26.85 -1.02
CA GLY A 28 15.19 -27.53 0.25
C GLY A 28 13.92 -27.04 0.98
N ALA A 29 13.04 -26.29 0.32
CA ALA A 29 11.78 -25.89 0.93
C ALA A 29 10.89 -27.11 1.19
N ILE A 30 10.51 -27.32 2.45
CA ILE A 30 9.64 -28.42 2.87
C ILE A 30 8.17 -28.17 2.52
N LYS A 31 7.80 -26.90 2.38
CA LYS A 31 6.45 -26.45 2.01
C LYS A 31 6.53 -25.10 1.30
N THR A 32 5.74 -24.93 0.24
CA THR A 32 5.61 -23.65 -0.48
C THR A 32 4.21 -23.09 -0.33
N PHE A 33 4.14 -21.80 0.02
CA PHE A 33 2.92 -21.02 0.10
C PHE A 33 2.85 -20.09 -1.11
N THR A 34 1.65 -19.91 -1.67
CA THR A 34 1.50 -19.20 -2.93
C THR A 34 0.43 -18.12 -2.84
N ASP A 35 0.72 -16.96 -3.46
CA ASP A 35 -0.26 -15.91 -3.68
C ASP A 35 -0.42 -15.64 -5.18
N VAL A 36 -1.66 -15.69 -5.65
CA VAL A 36 -2.02 -15.27 -7.00
C VAL A 36 -2.69 -13.92 -6.91
N MET A 37 -2.05 -12.89 -7.45
CA MET A 37 -2.53 -11.53 -7.31
C MET A 37 -3.25 -11.07 -8.57
N SER A 38 -4.56 -10.91 -8.48
CA SER A 38 -5.36 -10.23 -9.50
C SER A 38 -5.44 -8.72 -9.20
N GLY A 39 -4.81 -7.89 -10.03
CA GLY A 39 -5.05 -6.45 -10.11
C GLY A 39 -4.84 -5.64 -8.81
N LYS A 40 -5.90 -5.33 -8.09
CA LYS A 40 -5.91 -4.34 -7.00
C LYS A 40 -5.83 -4.91 -5.59
N SER A 41 -5.94 -6.22 -5.39
CA SER A 41 -5.90 -6.79 -4.04
C SER A 41 -4.50 -6.70 -3.44
N MET A 42 -4.43 -6.13 -2.24
CA MET A 42 -3.22 -6.10 -1.42
C MET A 42 -3.13 -7.30 -0.47
N ASP A 43 -4.16 -8.15 -0.47
CA ASP A 43 -4.24 -9.30 0.42
C ASP A 43 -3.22 -10.36 -0.02
N ARG A 44 -2.50 -10.90 0.96
CA ARG A 44 -1.45 -11.92 0.79
C ARG A 44 -1.72 -13.09 1.74
N PRO A 45 -2.80 -13.84 1.50
CA PRO A 45 -3.18 -14.94 2.37
C PRO A 45 -2.08 -15.99 2.48
N GLY A 46 -1.40 -16.32 1.37
CA GLY A 46 -0.29 -17.28 1.36
C GLY A 46 0.89 -16.81 2.22
N LEU A 47 1.25 -15.52 2.18
CA LEU A 47 2.28 -15.00 3.07
C LEU A 47 1.81 -15.01 4.54
N THR A 48 0.56 -14.69 4.79
CA THR A 48 -0.03 -14.71 6.15
C THR A 48 -0.01 -16.13 6.71
N ASP A 49 -0.40 -17.12 5.91
CA ASP A 49 -0.39 -18.53 6.30
C ASP A 49 1.03 -19.05 6.54
N LEU A 50 2.00 -18.64 5.70
CA LEU A 50 3.40 -18.95 5.91
C LEU A 50 3.88 -18.41 7.25
N LEU A 51 3.58 -17.16 7.55
CA LEU A 51 3.99 -16.51 8.80
C LEU A 51 3.31 -17.10 10.04
N ALA A 52 2.11 -17.66 9.89
CA ALA A 52 1.42 -18.39 10.95
C ALA A 52 2.02 -19.78 11.17
N TYR A 53 2.56 -20.39 10.11
CA TYR A 53 3.18 -21.71 10.13
C TYR A 53 4.63 -21.68 10.65
N ALA A 54 5.39 -20.64 10.28
CA ALA A 54 6.81 -20.49 10.54
C ALA A 54 7.11 -20.37 12.04
N ARG A 55 8.23 -20.97 12.46
CA ARG A 55 8.76 -20.94 13.82
C ARG A 55 10.03 -20.09 13.90
N PRO A 56 10.39 -19.58 15.07
CA PRO A 56 11.69 -18.95 15.26
C PRO A 56 12.85 -19.90 14.88
N GLY A 57 13.71 -19.41 14.01
CA GLY A 57 14.83 -20.18 13.45
C GLY A 57 14.57 -20.67 12.02
N ASP A 58 13.33 -20.72 11.56
CA ASP A 58 13.02 -21.10 10.17
C ASP A 58 13.50 -20.05 9.16
N THR A 59 13.58 -20.46 7.89
CA THR A 59 13.98 -19.60 6.76
C THR A 59 12.84 -19.46 5.78
N LEU A 60 12.42 -18.24 5.47
CA LEU A 60 11.55 -17.94 4.34
C LEU A 60 12.40 -17.85 3.08
N ALA A 61 12.15 -18.72 2.10
CA ALA A 61 12.83 -18.70 0.81
C ALA A 61 11.93 -18.13 -0.27
N VAL A 62 12.49 -17.26 -1.10
CA VAL A 62 11.88 -16.74 -2.33
C VAL A 62 12.80 -16.94 -3.51
N VAL A 63 12.23 -17.05 -4.71
CA VAL A 63 13.06 -17.11 -5.93
C VAL A 63 13.71 -15.76 -6.17
N ARG A 64 12.96 -14.65 -5.98
CA ARG A 64 13.42 -13.26 -6.15
C ARG A 64 12.80 -12.36 -5.09
N LEU A 65 13.51 -11.32 -4.70
CA LEU A 65 13.04 -10.34 -3.72
C LEU A 65 11.76 -9.59 -4.15
N ASP A 66 11.57 -9.39 -5.47
CA ASP A 66 10.37 -8.74 -6.00
C ASP A 66 9.08 -9.58 -5.80
N ARG A 67 9.22 -10.87 -5.49
CA ARG A 67 8.09 -11.72 -5.07
C ARG A 67 7.65 -11.41 -3.65
N LEU A 68 8.58 -10.97 -2.81
CA LEU A 68 8.30 -10.66 -1.40
C LEU A 68 7.76 -9.23 -1.20
N GLY A 69 8.23 -8.26 -1.98
CA GLY A 69 7.78 -6.87 -1.92
C GLY A 69 7.70 -6.23 -3.31
N ARG A 70 6.74 -5.32 -3.51
CA ARG A 70 6.58 -4.55 -4.76
C ARG A 70 7.39 -3.25 -4.77
N SER A 71 7.82 -2.83 -3.61
CA SER A 71 8.67 -1.66 -3.41
C SER A 71 9.74 -1.99 -2.38
N LEU A 72 10.82 -1.22 -2.41
CA LEU A 72 11.89 -1.35 -1.43
C LEU A 72 11.36 -1.16 0.00
N ALA A 73 10.43 -0.23 0.19
CA ALA A 73 9.82 0.03 1.50
C ALA A 73 8.99 -1.18 2.01
N GLU A 74 8.21 -1.82 1.14
CA GLU A 74 7.44 -3.02 1.48
C GLU A 74 8.37 -4.19 1.79
N LEU A 75 9.40 -4.41 0.98
CA LEU A 75 10.41 -5.44 1.19
C LEU A 75 11.07 -5.27 2.56
N LEU A 76 11.55 -4.06 2.88
CA LEU A 76 12.17 -3.76 4.16
C LEU A 76 11.24 -3.97 5.35
N SER A 77 9.98 -3.55 5.22
CA SER A 77 8.97 -3.79 6.26
C SER A 77 8.77 -5.30 6.51
N THR A 78 8.66 -6.08 5.42
CA THR A 78 8.50 -7.53 5.53
C THR A 78 9.71 -8.18 6.19
N VAL A 79 10.93 -7.80 5.82
CA VAL A 79 12.13 -8.41 6.42
C VAL A 79 12.36 -7.94 7.85
N THR A 80 12.03 -6.69 8.20
CA THR A 80 12.04 -6.26 9.60
C THR A 80 11.11 -7.14 10.44
N MET A 81 9.91 -7.40 9.96
CA MET A 81 8.93 -8.27 10.62
C MET A 81 9.43 -9.73 10.73
N LEU A 82 10.09 -10.26 9.68
CA LEU A 82 10.72 -11.59 9.74
C LEU A 82 11.81 -11.64 10.81
N ARG A 83 12.66 -10.61 10.89
CA ARG A 83 13.74 -10.50 11.88
C ARG A 83 13.20 -10.45 13.31
N GLU A 84 12.13 -9.68 13.56
CA GLU A 84 11.47 -9.63 14.87
C GLU A 84 10.92 -11.00 15.29
N ARG A 85 10.49 -11.81 14.33
CA ARG A 85 10.03 -13.19 14.55
C ARG A 85 11.18 -14.22 14.56
N LYS A 86 12.42 -13.80 14.37
CA LYS A 86 13.60 -14.66 14.25
C LYS A 86 13.51 -15.65 13.07
N ILE A 87 12.92 -15.21 11.96
CA ILE A 87 12.80 -15.95 10.70
C ILE A 87 13.83 -15.34 9.74
N ALA A 88 14.68 -16.19 9.15
CA ALA A 88 15.65 -15.76 8.14
C ALA A 88 14.99 -15.56 6.77
N LEU A 89 15.63 -14.81 5.89
CA LEU A 89 15.25 -14.68 4.49
C LEU A 89 16.35 -15.21 3.58
N LEU A 90 15.96 -16.06 2.62
CA LEU A 90 16.81 -16.57 1.55
C LEU A 90 16.21 -16.15 0.20
N SER A 91 16.99 -15.46 -0.63
CA SER A 91 16.65 -15.18 -2.02
C SER A 91 17.59 -15.93 -2.95
N LEU A 92 17.02 -16.75 -3.84
CA LEU A 92 17.81 -17.67 -4.68
C LEU A 92 18.56 -16.93 -5.78
N GLU A 93 17.91 -16.00 -6.49
CA GLU A 93 18.54 -15.30 -7.63
C GLU A 93 19.53 -14.24 -7.16
N GLU A 94 19.18 -13.45 -6.16
CA GLU A 94 20.08 -12.44 -5.61
C GLU A 94 21.17 -13.06 -4.71
N LYS A 95 21.09 -14.38 -4.43
CA LYS A 95 22.03 -15.11 -3.55
C LYS A 95 22.18 -14.42 -2.19
N LEU A 96 21.06 -13.93 -1.67
CA LEU A 96 21.00 -13.19 -0.42
C LEU A 96 20.47 -14.11 0.67
N ASP A 97 21.28 -14.29 1.72
CA ASP A 97 20.91 -15.02 2.92
C ASP A 97 21.12 -14.11 4.13
N THR A 98 20.03 -13.74 4.82
CA THR A 98 20.10 -12.85 5.98
C THR A 98 20.70 -13.49 7.22
N CYS A 99 20.97 -14.80 7.22
CA CYS A 99 21.76 -15.46 8.25
C CYS A 99 23.26 -15.17 8.09
N SER A 100 23.72 -14.78 6.89
CA SER A 100 25.10 -14.44 6.64
C SER A 100 25.41 -12.99 7.02
N ALA A 101 26.64 -12.72 7.49
CA ALA A 101 27.08 -11.36 7.79
C ALA A 101 27.02 -10.43 6.56
N ALA A 102 27.29 -10.98 5.36
CA ALA A 102 27.16 -10.25 4.11
C ALA A 102 25.71 -9.90 3.80
N GLY A 103 24.77 -10.83 3.99
CA GLY A 103 23.34 -10.59 3.80
C GLY A 103 22.77 -9.56 4.79
N GLU A 104 23.22 -9.60 6.04
CA GLU A 104 22.84 -8.60 7.04
C GLU A 104 23.33 -7.19 6.64
N LEU A 105 24.58 -7.07 6.16
CA LEU A 105 25.12 -5.80 5.68
C LEU A 105 24.33 -5.26 4.50
N ILE A 106 24.06 -6.07 3.49
CA ILE A 106 23.26 -5.69 2.31
C ILE A 106 21.89 -5.17 2.75
N PHE A 107 21.30 -5.81 3.74
CA PHE A 107 20.00 -5.40 4.29
C PHE A 107 20.05 -4.04 4.95
N HIS A 108 21.09 -3.73 5.71
CA HIS A 108 21.31 -2.39 6.28
C HIS A 108 21.50 -1.32 5.22
N VAL A 109 22.20 -1.65 4.12
CA VAL A 109 22.37 -0.75 2.97
C VAL A 109 21.01 -0.45 2.31
N PHE A 110 20.18 -1.47 2.07
CA PHE A 110 18.82 -1.26 1.53
C PHE A 110 17.95 -0.40 2.47
N GLY A 111 18.06 -0.61 3.78
CA GLY A 111 17.40 0.23 4.77
C GLY A 111 17.81 1.71 4.67
N ALA A 112 19.11 1.97 4.54
CA ALA A 112 19.64 3.32 4.37
C ALA A 112 19.14 3.95 3.05
N ILE A 113 19.14 3.22 1.95
CA ILE A 113 18.64 3.69 0.65
C ILE A 113 17.15 4.06 0.73
N ALA A 114 16.31 3.21 1.33
CA ALA A 114 14.89 3.51 1.47
C ALA A 114 14.60 4.71 2.38
N HIS A 115 15.41 4.92 3.41
CA HIS A 115 15.36 6.13 4.22
C HIS A 115 15.74 7.37 3.40
N PHE A 116 16.77 7.27 2.59
CA PHE A 116 17.22 8.35 1.72
C PHE A 116 16.15 8.70 0.67
N GLU A 117 15.57 7.72 -0.01
CA GLU A 117 14.48 7.95 -0.96
C GLU A 117 13.27 8.67 -0.33
N ARG A 118 12.85 8.24 0.87
CA ARG A 118 11.76 8.90 1.61
C ARG A 118 12.08 10.36 1.93
N ARG A 119 13.31 10.65 2.34
CA ARG A 119 13.75 12.02 2.59
C ARG A 119 13.70 12.88 1.32
N LEU A 120 14.22 12.38 0.20
CA LEU A 120 14.17 13.08 -1.09
C LEU A 120 12.73 13.37 -1.53
N ILE A 121 11.81 12.41 -1.40
CA ILE A 121 10.39 12.61 -1.72
C ILE A 121 9.80 13.69 -0.81
N SER A 122 10.10 13.65 0.49
CA SER A 122 9.63 14.66 1.46
C SER A 122 10.15 16.05 1.14
N GLU A 123 11.44 16.20 0.79
CA GLU A 123 12.05 17.45 0.40
C GLU A 123 11.40 18.03 -0.87
N ARG A 124 11.28 17.22 -1.93
CA ARG A 124 10.58 17.63 -3.17
C ARG A 124 9.13 18.05 -2.91
N THR A 125 8.44 17.36 -2.02
CA THR A 125 7.06 17.70 -1.65
C THR A 125 6.99 19.05 -0.92
N LYS A 126 7.92 19.28 0.02
CA LYS A 126 8.02 20.57 0.74
C LYS A 126 8.32 21.71 -0.22
N ASP A 127 9.27 21.52 -1.13
CA ASP A 127 9.63 22.50 -2.15
C ASP A 127 8.45 22.80 -3.08
N GLY A 128 7.74 21.76 -3.52
CA GLY A 128 6.52 21.91 -4.32
C GLY A 128 5.42 22.69 -3.61
N ILE A 129 5.21 22.42 -2.30
CA ILE A 129 4.26 23.17 -1.47
C ILE A 129 4.71 24.63 -1.29
N ALA A 130 6.00 24.86 -1.04
CA ALA A 130 6.55 26.21 -0.92
C ALA A 130 6.38 27.01 -2.20
N ALA A 131 6.70 26.41 -3.35
CA ALA A 131 6.50 27.02 -4.67
C ALA A 131 5.02 27.31 -4.97
N ALA A 132 4.11 26.41 -4.60
CA ALA A 132 2.69 26.62 -4.74
C ALA A 132 2.16 27.78 -3.85
N ARG A 133 2.66 27.86 -2.61
CA ARG A 133 2.35 28.98 -1.70
C ARG A 133 2.86 30.31 -2.24
N ALA A 134 4.08 30.37 -2.77
CA ALA A 134 4.63 31.56 -3.40
C ALA A 134 3.79 32.05 -4.59
N LYS A 135 3.09 31.13 -5.28
CA LYS A 135 2.12 31.42 -6.35
C LYS A 135 0.71 31.73 -5.83
N GLY A 136 0.55 31.99 -4.51
CA GLY A 136 -0.74 32.31 -3.90
C GLY A 136 -1.70 31.13 -3.69
N ARG A 137 -1.29 29.88 -3.98
CA ARG A 137 -2.12 28.70 -3.73
C ARG A 137 -2.09 28.33 -2.25
N LYS A 138 -3.24 28.33 -1.60
CA LYS A 138 -3.36 27.88 -0.20
C LYS A 138 -3.47 26.34 -0.16
N PRO A 139 -2.66 25.65 0.66
CA PRO A 139 -2.83 24.22 0.86
C PRO A 139 -4.11 23.97 1.66
N GLY A 140 -4.71 22.81 1.43
CA GLY A 140 -5.90 22.37 2.13
C GLY A 140 -7.16 22.35 1.26
N ARG A 141 -8.30 22.11 1.91
CA ARG A 141 -9.60 22.10 1.23
C ARG A 141 -9.92 23.51 0.73
N GLN A 142 -10.32 23.61 -0.54
CA GLN A 142 -10.78 24.87 -1.11
C GLN A 142 -11.92 25.45 -0.28
N PRO A 143 -11.93 26.78 -0.03
CA PRO A 143 -13.06 27.42 0.62
C PRO A 143 -14.37 27.07 -0.12
N LEU A 144 -15.43 26.93 0.66
CA LEU A 144 -16.75 26.71 0.08
C LEU A 144 -17.15 27.97 -0.72
N ASP A 145 -17.54 27.76 -1.96
CA ASP A 145 -18.10 28.83 -2.80
C ASP A 145 -19.51 29.16 -2.29
N VAL A 146 -19.60 30.26 -1.56
CA VAL A 146 -20.84 30.70 -0.92
C VAL A 146 -21.92 30.99 -1.97
N THR A 147 -21.53 31.58 -3.09
CA THR A 147 -22.48 31.91 -4.20
C THR A 147 -23.12 30.65 -4.78
N LYS A 148 -22.31 29.60 -4.99
CA LYS A 148 -22.84 28.30 -5.44
C LYS A 148 -23.69 27.63 -4.38
N LEU A 149 -23.33 27.79 -3.11
CA LEU A 149 -24.12 27.23 -2.01
C LEU A 149 -25.49 27.88 -1.94
N ASP A 150 -25.57 29.22 -1.99
CA ASP A 150 -26.82 29.97 -1.95
C ASP A 150 -27.71 29.63 -3.16
N ALA A 151 -27.12 29.53 -4.36
CA ALA A 151 -27.82 29.08 -5.55
C ALA A 151 -28.39 27.65 -5.41
N ALA A 152 -27.61 26.73 -4.75
CA ALA A 152 -28.08 25.38 -4.49
C ALA A 152 -29.26 25.35 -3.50
N LEU A 153 -29.22 26.18 -2.46
CA LEU A 153 -30.30 26.27 -1.49
C LEU A 153 -31.58 26.85 -2.14
N THR A 154 -31.47 27.87 -2.99
CA THR A 154 -32.60 28.43 -3.75
C THR A 154 -33.25 27.36 -4.66
N LEU A 155 -32.44 26.53 -5.35
CA LEU A 155 -32.98 25.42 -6.14
C LEU A 155 -33.71 24.38 -5.28
N ILE A 156 -33.23 24.13 -4.06
CA ILE A 156 -33.87 23.19 -3.13
C ILE A 156 -35.20 23.76 -2.63
N GLU A 157 -35.25 25.03 -2.31
CA GLU A 157 -36.48 25.74 -1.94
C GLU A 157 -37.50 25.74 -3.10
N ALA A 158 -37.01 25.77 -4.35
CA ALA A 158 -37.82 25.58 -5.56
C ALA A 158 -38.15 24.13 -5.88
N ASN A 159 -38.08 23.23 -4.86
CA ASN A 159 -38.45 21.81 -4.95
C ASN A 159 -37.48 20.91 -5.76
N THR A 160 -36.24 21.37 -6.00
CA THR A 160 -35.20 20.53 -6.63
C THR A 160 -34.61 19.58 -5.59
N PRO A 161 -34.49 18.27 -5.87
CA PRO A 161 -33.86 17.33 -4.95
C PRO A 161 -32.42 17.75 -4.58
N PRO A 162 -32.02 17.72 -3.28
CA PRO A 162 -30.70 18.20 -2.83
C PRO A 162 -29.52 17.54 -3.55
N ALA A 163 -29.65 16.26 -3.92
CA ALA A 163 -28.63 15.54 -4.67
C ALA A 163 -28.47 16.07 -6.10
N GLN A 164 -29.56 16.53 -6.73
CA GLN A 164 -29.57 17.09 -8.06
C GLN A 164 -28.99 18.51 -8.05
N ALA A 165 -29.40 19.35 -7.11
CA ALA A 165 -28.86 20.69 -6.93
C ALA A 165 -27.34 20.66 -6.67
N ALA A 166 -26.88 19.73 -5.82
CA ALA A 166 -25.44 19.49 -5.59
C ALA A 166 -24.69 19.15 -6.89
N LYS A 167 -25.25 18.26 -7.73
CA LYS A 167 -24.66 17.84 -9.00
C LYS A 167 -24.60 18.98 -10.01
N GLN A 168 -25.66 19.78 -10.14
CA GLN A 168 -25.75 20.91 -11.09
C GLN A 168 -24.70 21.98 -10.80
N LEU A 169 -24.44 22.26 -9.52
CA LEU A 169 -23.53 23.33 -9.09
C LEU A 169 -22.12 22.83 -8.73
N GLY A 170 -21.84 21.54 -8.94
CA GLY A 170 -20.54 20.94 -8.64
C GLY A 170 -20.18 20.93 -7.15
N LEU A 171 -21.19 20.89 -6.26
CA LEU A 171 -21.01 20.82 -4.81
C LEU A 171 -21.10 19.38 -4.30
N GLY A 172 -20.39 19.11 -3.20
CA GLY A 172 -20.49 17.81 -2.53
C GLY A 172 -21.87 17.64 -1.84
N ARG A 173 -22.51 16.47 -2.02
CA ARG A 173 -23.80 16.15 -1.36
C ARG A 173 -23.75 16.38 0.15
N SER A 174 -22.67 15.93 0.82
CA SER A 174 -22.48 16.11 2.26
C SER A 174 -22.45 17.58 2.68
N THR A 175 -21.94 18.46 1.83
CA THR A 175 -21.92 19.90 2.07
C THR A 175 -23.33 20.48 2.08
N ILE A 176 -24.12 20.15 1.05
CA ILE A 176 -25.52 20.60 0.96
C ILE A 176 -26.35 20.13 2.16
N TYR A 177 -26.30 18.83 2.49
CA TYR A 177 -27.07 18.31 3.64
C TYR A 177 -26.61 18.89 4.99
N ARG A 178 -25.32 19.22 5.14
CA ARG A 178 -24.83 19.89 6.35
C ARG A 178 -25.40 21.29 6.47
N GLU A 179 -25.42 22.06 5.37
CA GLU A 179 -25.96 23.43 5.39
C GLU A 179 -27.48 23.46 5.53
N MET A 180 -28.20 22.56 4.88
CA MET A 180 -29.65 22.39 5.09
C MET A 180 -29.96 22.15 6.57
N ARG A 181 -29.19 21.24 7.23
CA ARG A 181 -29.37 20.98 8.66
C ARG A 181 -29.06 22.20 9.51
N ARG A 182 -28.02 22.98 9.18
CA ARG A 182 -27.65 24.20 9.85
C ARG A 182 -28.74 25.29 9.77
N LEU A 183 -29.42 25.34 8.63
CA LEU A 183 -30.46 26.35 8.35
C LEU A 183 -31.88 25.85 8.67
N GLY A 184 -32.04 24.61 9.13
CA GLY A 184 -33.36 24.04 9.44
C GLY A 184 -34.22 23.72 8.20
N ILE A 185 -33.62 23.64 7.02
CA ILE A 185 -34.33 23.36 5.77
C ILE A 185 -34.65 21.88 5.71
N SER A 186 -35.93 21.52 5.63
CA SER A 186 -36.42 20.16 5.46
C SER A 186 -36.23 19.67 4.02
N ARG A 187 -36.18 18.35 3.83
CA ARG A 187 -36.13 17.78 2.49
C ARG A 187 -37.46 18.08 1.76
N PRO A 188 -37.45 18.53 0.53
CA PRO A 188 -38.65 18.50 -0.29
C PRO A 188 -39.15 17.07 -0.42
N GLY A 189 -40.42 16.85 -0.24
CA GLY A 189 -41.09 15.53 -0.26
C GLY A 189 -41.02 14.85 -1.63
#